data_85c86646ac5de345c632e38cb52984fc
#
_entry.id   85c86646ac5de345c632e38cb52984fc
#
_cell.length_a   1.000
_cell.length_b   1.000
_cell.length_c   1.000
_cell.angle_alpha   90.00
_cell.angle_beta   90.00
_cell.angle_gamma   90.00
#
_symmetry.space_group_name_H-M   'P 1'
#
loop_
_entity.id
_entity.type
_entity.pdbx_description
1 polymer ?
#
loop_
_entity_poly.entity_id
_entity_poly.type
_entity_poly.pdbx_seq_one_letter_code
_entity_poly.pdbx_strand_id
1 'polypeptide(L)'
;VLLKKRTSQYDKKFLLEIDSKIILKKFGVPIPKSLITNKSNLKKNNYSINKLKFPTVLKGTGSNHKTENGLVFLNIKSKEELVNIQKKMNKINGDILIEEMIGPISLELLIGITKDETGLFALIIAQGGIYSELFSKAVNSKELIILPASKNSIQKALKSLAIYPIFQGYRGLPKANLKKTIEVIMKISSLIEENDKNFEEIEINPLIITPKNAYAAPRLQARVEATLYSANAR
;
A
#
# COMPACT_ATOMS: atom_id res chain seq x y z
N VAL A 1 -21.56 31.61 9.68
CA VAL A 1 -22.53 30.63 10.26
C VAL A 1 -22.43 29.27 9.56
N LEU A 2 -22.01 29.20 8.29
CA LEU A 2 -21.86 27.95 7.51
C LEU A 2 -20.59 27.14 7.85
N LEU A 3 -19.55 27.79 8.35
CA LEU A 3 -18.28 27.14 8.71
C LEU A 3 -18.35 26.30 10.02
N LYS A 4 -19.23 26.66 10.96
CA LYS A 4 -19.38 25.92 12.23
C LYS A 4 -20.12 24.59 12.11
N LYS A 5 -20.86 24.35 11.02
CA LYS A 5 -21.57 23.07 10.79
C LYS A 5 -20.70 22.00 10.09
N ARG A 6 -19.51 22.36 9.59
CA ARG A 6 -18.62 21.43 8.87
C ARG A 6 -17.70 20.59 9.75
N THR A 7 -17.54 20.91 11.02
CA THR A 7 -16.53 20.29 11.89
C THR A 7 -17.03 19.14 12.77
N SER A 8 -18.31 18.78 12.74
CA SER A 8 -18.83 17.77 13.69
C SER A 8 -19.40 16.48 13.09
N GLN A 9 -19.32 16.28 11.77
CA GLN A 9 -19.99 15.12 11.16
C GLN A 9 -19.31 14.60 9.88
N TYR A 10 -17.96 14.58 9.85
CA TYR A 10 -17.27 13.81 8.83
C TYR A 10 -16.98 12.42 9.39
N ASP A 11 -17.76 11.45 9.01
CA ASP A 11 -17.37 10.04 9.05
C ASP A 11 -16.05 9.91 8.27
N LYS A 12 -14.96 9.86 9.02
CA LYS A 12 -13.62 9.65 8.47
C LYS A 12 -13.62 8.27 7.80
N LYS A 13 -13.79 8.25 6.49
CA LYS A 13 -13.98 7.02 5.74
C LYS A 13 -12.62 6.49 5.31
N PHE A 14 -12.27 5.31 5.80
CA PHE A 14 -11.12 4.59 5.29
C PHE A 14 -11.42 4.01 3.92
N LEU A 15 -10.54 4.27 2.96
CA LEU A 15 -10.61 3.64 1.65
C LEU A 15 -10.34 2.14 1.76
N LEU A 16 -11.07 1.36 0.99
CA LEU A 16 -10.75 -0.05 0.81
C LEU A 16 -9.42 -0.19 0.04
N GLU A 17 -8.70 -1.29 0.26
CA GLU A 17 -7.43 -1.57 -0.43
C GLU A 17 -7.53 -1.45 -1.95
N ILE A 18 -8.66 -1.85 -2.52
CA ILE A 18 -8.93 -1.78 -3.96
C ILE A 18 -8.97 -0.33 -4.44
N ASP A 19 -9.75 0.52 -3.77
CA ASP A 19 -9.93 1.94 -4.15
C ASP A 19 -8.61 2.69 -4.02
N SER A 20 -7.87 2.41 -2.97
CA SER A 20 -6.56 2.96 -2.74
C SER A 20 -5.56 2.62 -3.84
N LYS A 21 -5.57 1.37 -4.32
CA LYS A 21 -4.73 0.93 -5.44
C LYS A 21 -5.11 1.62 -6.75
N ILE A 22 -6.40 1.83 -6.99
CA ILE A 22 -6.87 2.58 -8.17
C ILE A 22 -6.31 4.00 -8.14
N ILE A 23 -6.38 4.67 -7.00
CA ILE A 23 -5.85 6.03 -6.82
C ILE A 23 -4.33 6.03 -7.02
N LEU A 24 -3.59 5.19 -6.31
CA LEU A 24 -2.14 5.10 -6.45
C LEU A 24 -1.70 4.86 -7.90
N LYS A 25 -2.39 3.96 -8.62
CA LYS A 25 -2.11 3.68 -10.02
C LYS A 25 -2.35 4.90 -10.91
N LYS A 26 -3.42 5.67 -10.67
CA LYS A 26 -3.73 6.91 -11.40
C LYS A 26 -2.61 7.95 -11.28
N PHE A 27 -1.94 8.01 -10.13
CA PHE A 27 -0.77 8.87 -9.90
C PHE A 27 0.56 8.21 -10.29
N GLY A 28 0.50 7.10 -11.01
CA GLY A 28 1.69 6.42 -11.54
C GLY A 28 2.55 5.75 -10.46
N VAL A 29 2.02 5.52 -9.26
CA VAL A 29 2.68 4.71 -8.23
C VAL A 29 2.59 3.25 -8.67
N PRO A 30 3.72 2.52 -8.77
CA PRO A 30 3.68 1.12 -9.12
C PRO A 30 2.97 0.29 -8.05
N ILE A 31 2.02 -0.53 -8.49
CA ILE A 31 1.31 -1.50 -7.65
C ILE A 31 1.49 -2.90 -8.24
N PRO A 32 1.34 -3.97 -7.44
CA PRO A 32 1.29 -5.33 -7.98
C PRO A 32 0.17 -5.46 -9.01
N LYS A 33 0.43 -6.20 -10.09
CA LYS A 33 -0.62 -6.50 -11.07
C LYS A 33 -1.70 -7.33 -10.40
N SER A 34 -2.95 -6.91 -10.53
CA SER A 34 -4.04 -7.45 -9.76
C SER A 34 -5.30 -7.66 -10.60
N LEU A 35 -6.14 -8.55 -10.13
CA LEU A 35 -7.48 -8.84 -10.63
C LEU A 35 -8.48 -8.74 -9.47
N ILE A 36 -9.53 -7.96 -9.68
CA ILE A 36 -10.67 -7.90 -8.76
C ILE A 36 -11.76 -8.81 -9.32
N THR A 37 -12.30 -9.67 -8.48
CA THR A 37 -13.33 -10.64 -8.86
C THR A 37 -14.22 -10.96 -7.66
N ASN A 38 -15.23 -11.78 -7.86
CA ASN A 38 -16.07 -12.34 -6.79
C ASN A 38 -16.16 -13.87 -6.91
N LYS A 39 -16.75 -14.53 -5.90
CA LYS A 39 -16.84 -16.00 -5.87
C LYS A 39 -17.49 -16.61 -7.11
N SER A 40 -18.53 -15.98 -7.63
CA SER A 40 -19.27 -16.51 -8.80
C SER A 40 -18.45 -16.40 -10.07
N ASN A 41 -17.73 -15.31 -10.24
CA ASN A 41 -16.92 -15.03 -11.42
C ASN A 41 -15.59 -15.80 -11.42
N LEU A 42 -15.01 -16.10 -10.26
CA LEU A 42 -13.80 -16.96 -10.19
C LEU A 42 -14.04 -18.34 -10.80
N LYS A 43 -15.23 -18.92 -10.61
CA LYS A 43 -15.59 -20.20 -11.22
C LYS A 43 -15.79 -20.12 -12.73
N LYS A 44 -16.25 -18.98 -13.22
CA LYS A 44 -16.59 -18.76 -14.64
C LYS A 44 -15.45 -18.15 -15.45
N ASN A 45 -14.59 -17.35 -14.84
CA ASN A 45 -13.68 -16.43 -15.55
C ASN A 45 -12.22 -16.89 -15.54
N ASN A 46 -11.95 -17.89 -16.32
CA ASN A 46 -10.61 -18.43 -16.50
C ASN A 46 -9.66 -17.49 -17.25
N TYR A 47 -10.19 -16.60 -18.10
CA TYR A 47 -9.39 -15.80 -19.02
C TYR A 47 -8.60 -14.70 -18.32
N SER A 48 -9.19 -14.00 -17.36
CA SER A 48 -8.51 -12.89 -16.68
C SER A 48 -7.42 -13.39 -15.70
N ILE A 49 -7.62 -14.56 -15.11
CA ILE A 49 -6.62 -15.19 -14.23
C ILE A 49 -5.37 -15.59 -15.01
N ASN A 50 -5.51 -16.01 -16.25
CA ASN A 50 -4.39 -16.40 -17.12
C ASN A 50 -3.47 -15.19 -17.46
N LYS A 51 -3.90 -13.96 -17.20
CA LYS A 51 -3.07 -12.75 -17.38
C LYS A 51 -2.15 -12.48 -16.18
N LEU A 52 -2.34 -13.17 -15.06
CA LEU A 52 -1.51 -13.03 -13.86
C LEU A 52 -0.36 -14.06 -13.90
N LYS A 53 0.78 -13.64 -13.40
CA LYS A 53 1.93 -14.53 -13.18
C LYS A 53 1.84 -15.14 -11.78
N PHE A 54 2.01 -16.45 -11.71
CA PHE A 54 2.14 -17.15 -10.43
C PHE A 54 3.60 -17.07 -9.91
N PRO A 55 3.81 -17.11 -8.58
CA PRO A 55 2.80 -17.25 -7.54
C PRO A 55 1.96 -15.97 -7.35
N THR A 56 0.74 -16.15 -6.81
CA THR A 56 -0.18 -15.06 -6.51
C THR A 56 -0.55 -15.02 -5.04
N VAL A 57 -1.13 -13.90 -4.63
CA VAL A 57 -1.76 -13.67 -3.33
C VAL A 57 -3.25 -13.50 -3.56
N LEU A 58 -4.08 -14.12 -2.73
CA LEU A 58 -5.51 -13.93 -2.72
C LEU A 58 -5.91 -13.26 -1.40
N LYS A 59 -6.70 -12.18 -1.49
CA LYS A 59 -7.19 -11.42 -0.34
C LYS A 59 -8.70 -11.24 -0.44
N GLY A 60 -9.41 -11.55 0.64
CA GLY A 60 -10.82 -11.16 0.77
C GLY A 60 -10.94 -9.66 1.03
N THR A 61 -11.94 -9.00 0.43
CA THR A 61 -12.25 -7.59 0.71
C THR A 61 -13.43 -7.50 1.68
N GLY A 62 -13.51 -6.44 2.47
CA GLY A 62 -14.65 -6.20 3.36
C GLY A 62 -14.37 -6.28 4.86
N SER A 63 -13.12 -6.55 5.26
CA SER A 63 -12.69 -6.48 6.67
C SER A 63 -11.36 -5.78 6.80
N ASN A 64 -11.24 -4.88 7.79
CA ASN A 64 -9.97 -4.19 8.10
C ASN A 64 -8.92 -5.13 8.70
N HIS A 65 -9.34 -6.24 9.32
CA HIS A 65 -8.50 -7.25 9.97
C HIS A 65 -8.41 -8.54 9.15
N LYS A 66 -8.06 -8.43 7.87
CA LYS A 66 -8.05 -9.55 6.90
C LYS A 66 -7.14 -10.70 7.29
N THR A 67 -5.98 -10.40 7.84
CA THR A 67 -4.99 -11.42 8.21
C THR A 67 -5.43 -12.19 9.46
N GLU A 68 -5.97 -11.50 10.45
CA GLU A 68 -6.50 -12.10 11.68
C GLU A 68 -7.73 -12.96 11.40
N ASN A 69 -8.52 -12.60 10.39
CA ASN A 69 -9.70 -13.35 9.96
C ASN A 69 -9.39 -14.49 8.97
N GLY A 70 -8.11 -14.79 8.69
CA GLY A 70 -7.73 -15.85 7.76
C GLY A 70 -8.15 -15.59 6.30
N LEU A 71 -8.26 -14.32 5.89
CA LEU A 71 -8.72 -13.92 4.56
C LEU A 71 -7.57 -13.60 3.58
N VAL A 72 -6.32 -13.91 3.94
CA VAL A 72 -5.14 -13.71 3.11
C VAL A 72 -4.44 -15.04 2.88
N PHE A 73 -4.30 -15.42 1.61
CA PHE A 73 -3.60 -16.63 1.18
C PHE A 73 -2.42 -16.23 0.31
N LEU A 74 -1.24 -16.62 0.74
CA LEU A 74 0.03 -16.28 0.09
C LEU A 74 0.56 -17.48 -0.72
N ASN A 75 1.46 -17.18 -1.68
CA ASN A 75 2.23 -18.18 -2.41
C ASN A 75 1.39 -19.22 -3.16
N ILE A 76 0.29 -18.79 -3.75
CA ILE A 76 -0.57 -19.64 -4.58
C ILE A 76 0.15 -19.86 -5.90
N LYS A 77 0.51 -21.11 -6.19
CA LYS A 77 1.42 -21.50 -7.29
C LYS A 77 0.70 -21.80 -8.60
N SER A 78 -0.59 -22.10 -8.54
CA SER A 78 -1.35 -22.46 -9.73
C SER A 78 -2.80 -22.00 -9.65
N LYS A 79 -3.47 -22.08 -10.78
CA LYS A 79 -4.89 -21.77 -10.91
C LYS A 79 -5.76 -22.80 -10.18
N GLU A 80 -5.38 -24.06 -10.21
CA GLU A 80 -6.07 -25.15 -9.51
C GLU A 80 -6.05 -24.91 -8.00
N GLU A 81 -4.90 -24.51 -7.47
CA GLU A 81 -4.73 -24.14 -6.07
C GLU A 81 -5.61 -22.94 -5.70
N LEU A 82 -5.64 -21.91 -6.56
CA LEU A 82 -6.47 -20.73 -6.37
C LEU A 82 -7.96 -21.07 -6.31
N VAL A 83 -8.45 -21.94 -7.19
CA VAL A 83 -9.84 -22.44 -7.18
C VAL A 83 -10.14 -23.26 -5.92
N ASN A 84 -9.18 -24.08 -5.45
CA ASN A 84 -9.35 -24.87 -4.23
C ASN A 84 -9.41 -24.01 -2.97
N ILE A 85 -8.58 -22.97 -2.89
CA ILE A 85 -8.62 -21.99 -1.80
C ILE A 85 -9.98 -21.27 -1.79
N GLN A 86 -10.48 -20.88 -2.95
CA GLN A 86 -11.79 -20.23 -3.07
C GLN A 86 -12.93 -21.09 -2.49
N LYS A 87 -12.89 -22.39 -2.67
CA LYS A 87 -13.90 -23.31 -2.09
C LYS A 87 -13.89 -23.27 -0.56
N LYS A 88 -12.71 -23.06 0.05
CA LYS A 88 -12.53 -22.95 1.50
C LYS A 88 -12.97 -21.59 2.06
N MET A 89 -13.06 -20.58 1.21
CA MET A 89 -13.45 -19.21 1.60
C MET A 89 -14.96 -19.01 1.71
N ASN A 90 -15.69 -19.95 2.33
CA ASN A 90 -17.16 -19.89 2.43
C ASN A 90 -17.70 -18.66 3.19
N LYS A 91 -16.87 -18.05 4.03
CA LYS A 91 -17.23 -16.89 4.86
C LYS A 91 -17.02 -15.53 4.19
N ILE A 92 -16.47 -15.44 2.97
CA ILE A 92 -16.26 -14.17 2.29
C ILE A 92 -17.52 -13.80 1.52
N ASN A 93 -18.19 -12.76 2.03
CA ASN A 93 -19.23 -12.05 1.32
C ASN A 93 -18.60 -10.76 0.76
N GLY A 94 -18.21 -10.75 -0.50
CA GLY A 94 -17.59 -9.56 -1.12
C GLY A 94 -16.64 -9.89 -2.24
N ASP A 95 -15.94 -8.85 -2.67
CA ASP A 95 -14.94 -8.96 -3.71
C ASP A 95 -13.67 -9.67 -3.23
N ILE A 96 -12.97 -10.26 -4.16
CA ILE A 96 -11.71 -10.96 -3.98
C ILE A 96 -10.66 -10.25 -4.80
N LEU A 97 -9.55 -9.89 -4.17
CA LEU A 97 -8.38 -9.33 -4.82
C LEU A 97 -7.35 -10.44 -5.01
N ILE A 98 -6.94 -10.67 -6.25
CA ILE A 98 -5.87 -11.61 -6.61
C ILE A 98 -4.72 -10.78 -7.18
N GLU A 99 -3.51 -10.96 -6.66
CA GLU A 99 -2.34 -10.18 -7.04
C GLU A 99 -1.15 -11.05 -7.37
N GLU A 100 -0.34 -10.62 -8.34
CA GLU A 100 0.98 -11.22 -8.56
C GLU A 100 1.85 -11.00 -7.31
N MET A 101 2.49 -12.05 -6.83
CA MET A 101 3.44 -11.93 -5.73
C MET A 101 4.71 -11.21 -6.19
N ILE A 102 5.07 -10.16 -5.48
CA ILE A 102 6.29 -9.41 -5.76
C ILE A 102 7.49 -10.15 -5.16
N GLY A 103 8.52 -10.31 -5.95
CA GLY A 103 9.79 -10.90 -5.50
C GLY A 103 10.88 -10.88 -6.58
N PRO A 104 12.13 -11.12 -6.20
CA PRO A 104 12.65 -11.23 -4.84
C PRO A 104 12.55 -9.90 -4.10
N ILE A 105 12.16 -9.95 -2.81
CA ILE A 105 12.04 -8.77 -1.95
C ILE A 105 13.41 -8.47 -1.35
N SER A 106 13.88 -7.23 -1.49
CA SER A 106 15.10 -6.75 -0.85
C SER A 106 14.79 -6.10 0.50
N LEU A 107 13.72 -5.29 0.56
CA LEU A 107 13.36 -4.47 1.70
C LEU A 107 11.88 -4.13 1.67
N GLU A 108 11.29 -3.98 2.84
CA GLU A 108 9.94 -3.44 3.03
C GLU A 108 10.02 -2.14 3.83
N LEU A 109 9.38 -1.08 3.34
CA LEU A 109 9.25 0.20 4.03
C LEU A 109 7.79 0.48 4.40
N LEU A 110 7.60 1.23 5.47
CA LEU A 110 6.38 1.95 5.78
C LEU A 110 6.54 3.38 5.28
N ILE A 111 5.60 3.84 4.50
CA ILE A 111 5.48 5.23 4.05
C ILE A 111 4.17 5.76 4.60
N GLY A 112 4.26 6.69 5.54
CA GLY A 112 3.13 7.40 6.12
C GLY A 112 3.16 8.87 5.72
N ILE A 113 2.02 9.45 5.40
CA ILE A 113 1.85 10.90 5.29
C ILE A 113 0.63 11.27 6.11
N THR A 114 0.78 12.18 7.04
CA THR A 114 -0.30 12.65 7.90
C THR A 114 -0.32 14.18 7.95
N LYS A 115 -1.51 14.74 8.02
CA LYS A 115 -1.74 16.16 8.18
C LYS A 115 -1.78 16.49 9.67
N ASP A 116 -1.06 17.51 10.10
CA ASP A 116 -1.12 17.99 11.47
C ASP A 116 -2.27 19.02 11.67
N GLU A 117 -2.42 19.50 12.90
CA GLU A 117 -3.45 20.49 13.26
C GLU A 117 -3.24 21.85 12.58
N THR A 118 -2.01 22.17 12.15
CA THR A 118 -1.69 23.40 11.42
C THR A 118 -1.96 23.31 9.93
N GLY A 119 -2.28 22.09 9.44
CA GLY A 119 -2.52 21.82 8.04
C GLY A 119 -1.27 21.42 7.25
N LEU A 120 -0.12 21.28 7.90
CA LEU A 120 1.10 20.77 7.29
C LEU A 120 1.10 19.25 7.19
N PHE A 121 1.66 18.73 6.12
CA PHE A 121 1.83 17.30 5.95
C PHE A 121 3.24 16.87 6.37
N ALA A 122 3.31 15.78 7.12
CA ALA A 122 4.54 15.11 7.50
C ALA A 122 4.65 13.76 6.80
N LEU A 123 5.72 13.56 6.03
CA LEU A 123 6.10 12.28 5.44
C LEU A 123 6.94 11.49 6.44
N ILE A 124 6.51 10.29 6.77
CA ILE A 124 7.21 9.34 7.62
C ILE A 124 7.76 8.22 6.75
N ILE A 125 9.04 7.91 6.88
CA ILE A 125 9.72 6.78 6.25
C ILE A 125 10.26 5.90 7.35
N ALA A 126 9.83 4.64 7.40
CA ALA A 126 10.26 3.68 8.43
C ALA A 126 10.42 2.28 7.84
N GLN A 127 10.97 1.37 8.63
CA GLN A 127 10.92 -0.04 8.30
C GLN A 127 9.47 -0.52 8.29
N GLY A 128 9.07 -1.22 7.24
CA GLY A 128 7.74 -1.75 7.02
C GLY A 128 7.67 -3.27 7.19
N GLY A 129 6.53 -3.82 6.78
CA GLY A 129 6.26 -5.25 6.82
C GLY A 129 5.86 -5.75 8.21
N ILE A 130 5.93 -7.06 8.40
CA ILE A 130 5.48 -7.73 9.63
C ILE A 130 6.30 -7.37 10.89
N TYR A 131 7.51 -6.86 10.68
CA TYR A 131 8.41 -6.49 11.79
C TYR A 131 8.36 -4.99 12.15
N SER A 132 7.51 -4.20 11.50
CA SER A 132 7.44 -2.74 11.71
C SER A 132 7.24 -2.36 13.17
N GLU A 133 6.38 -3.06 13.89
CA GLU A 133 6.11 -2.81 15.31
C GLU A 133 7.32 -3.13 16.20
N LEU A 134 8.01 -4.24 15.93
CA LEU A 134 9.20 -4.64 16.70
C LEU A 134 10.32 -3.60 16.59
N PHE A 135 10.52 -3.05 15.40
CA PHE A 135 11.59 -2.07 15.14
C PHE A 135 11.17 -0.63 15.41
N SER A 136 9.91 -0.35 15.69
CA SER A 136 9.40 1.02 15.89
C SER A 136 10.11 1.80 17.00
N LYS A 137 10.64 1.10 17.99
CA LYS A 137 11.39 1.68 19.14
C LYS A 137 12.91 1.68 18.95
N ALA A 138 13.43 1.11 17.86
CA ALA A 138 14.86 1.06 17.61
C ALA A 138 15.38 2.46 17.20
N VAL A 139 16.65 2.72 17.50
CA VAL A 139 17.33 3.96 17.08
C VAL A 139 17.38 4.01 15.55
N ASN A 140 17.10 5.17 14.99
CA ASN A 140 17.06 5.41 13.53
C ASN A 140 16.10 4.46 12.80
N SER A 141 15.01 4.07 13.43
CA SER A 141 13.97 3.22 12.84
C SER A 141 13.04 3.97 11.89
N LYS A 142 12.94 5.30 12.05
CA LYS A 142 12.06 6.16 11.27
C LYS A 142 12.66 7.55 11.06
N GLU A 143 12.28 8.16 9.96
CA GLU A 143 12.60 9.54 9.59
C GLU A 143 11.33 10.30 9.26
N LEU A 144 11.33 11.62 9.53
CA LEU A 144 10.22 12.53 9.29
C LEU A 144 10.68 13.69 8.42
N ILE A 145 9.90 14.02 7.40
CA ILE A 145 10.15 15.14 6.48
C ILE A 145 8.85 15.92 6.36
N ILE A 146 8.90 17.24 6.59
CA ILE A 146 7.75 18.11 6.29
C ILE A 146 7.64 18.30 4.78
N LEU A 147 6.42 18.13 4.23
CA LEU A 147 6.17 18.37 2.81
C LEU A 147 6.12 19.88 2.49
N PRO A 148 6.55 20.29 1.29
CA PRO A 148 6.97 19.46 0.16
C PRO A 148 8.37 18.85 0.34
N ALA A 149 8.49 17.56 -0.02
CA ALA A 149 9.74 16.84 0.05
C ALA A 149 10.54 16.94 -1.26
N SER A 150 11.86 17.08 -1.16
CA SER A 150 12.77 17.01 -2.31
C SER A 150 13.37 15.60 -2.43
N LYS A 151 13.82 15.23 -3.65
CA LYS A 151 14.59 13.97 -3.85
C LYS A 151 15.77 13.87 -2.88
N ASN A 152 16.41 15.01 -2.60
CA ASN A 152 17.60 15.09 -1.76
C ASN A 152 17.23 14.85 -0.28
N SER A 153 16.12 15.43 0.21
CA SER A 153 15.65 15.20 1.57
C SER A 153 15.24 13.76 1.79
N ILE A 154 14.51 13.15 0.84
CA ILE A 154 14.14 11.73 0.90
C ILE A 154 15.38 10.83 0.89
N GLN A 155 16.36 11.13 0.03
CA GLN A 155 17.61 10.35 -0.02
C GLN A 155 18.40 10.45 1.29
N LYS A 156 18.46 11.63 1.91
CA LYS A 156 19.11 11.82 3.21
C LYS A 156 18.38 11.02 4.29
N ALA A 157 17.07 11.09 4.34
CA ALA A 157 16.25 10.33 5.29
C ALA A 157 16.44 8.81 5.12
N LEU A 158 16.43 8.31 3.90
CA LEU A 158 16.69 6.88 3.66
C LEU A 158 18.09 6.46 4.13
N LYS A 159 19.11 7.33 3.95
CA LYS A 159 20.49 7.05 4.35
C LYS A 159 20.68 7.02 5.88
N SER A 160 19.89 7.76 6.63
CA SER A 160 19.95 7.80 8.10
C SER A 160 19.26 6.61 8.78
N LEU A 161 18.37 5.90 8.06
CA LEU A 161 17.72 4.71 8.61
C LEU A 161 18.71 3.58 8.88
N ALA A 162 18.57 2.90 10.01
CA ALA A 162 19.38 1.73 10.38
C ALA A 162 19.36 0.61 9.33
N ILE A 163 18.28 0.53 8.53
CA ILE A 163 18.11 -0.46 7.46
C ILE A 163 18.80 -0.08 6.14
N TYR A 164 19.42 1.12 6.04
CA TYR A 164 20.06 1.60 4.82
C TYR A 164 21.09 0.64 4.19
N PRO A 165 21.91 -0.11 4.96
CA PRO A 165 22.85 -1.06 4.37
C PRO A 165 22.22 -2.07 3.40
N ILE A 166 20.93 -2.36 3.51
CA ILE A 166 20.21 -3.26 2.59
C ILE A 166 20.15 -2.70 1.17
N PHE A 167 20.12 -1.35 1.01
CA PHE A 167 20.22 -0.73 -0.31
C PHE A 167 21.56 -0.97 -1.00
N GLN A 168 22.59 -1.24 -0.23
CA GLN A 168 23.93 -1.55 -0.73
C GLN A 168 24.17 -3.05 -0.93
N GLY A 169 23.25 -3.87 -0.43
CA GLY A 169 23.38 -5.33 -0.33
C GLY A 169 23.94 -5.73 1.04
N TYR A 170 23.18 -6.51 1.77
CA TYR A 170 23.55 -6.93 3.13
C TYR A 170 23.44 -8.45 3.26
N ARG A 171 24.54 -9.12 3.63
CA ARG A 171 24.59 -10.56 3.93
C ARG A 171 23.92 -11.45 2.87
N GLY A 172 24.17 -11.20 1.58
CA GLY A 172 23.62 -12.00 0.49
C GLY A 172 22.19 -11.61 0.08
N LEU A 173 21.55 -10.67 0.74
CA LEU A 173 20.29 -10.11 0.27
C LEU A 173 20.49 -9.32 -1.03
N PRO A 174 19.55 -9.39 -1.97
CA PRO A 174 19.61 -8.60 -3.18
C PRO A 174 19.55 -7.10 -2.85
N LYS A 175 20.35 -6.29 -3.55
CA LYS A 175 20.35 -4.83 -3.37
C LYS A 175 18.97 -4.25 -3.61
N ALA A 176 18.50 -3.39 -2.72
CA ALA A 176 17.28 -2.63 -2.92
C ALA A 176 17.51 -1.47 -3.91
N ASN A 177 16.53 -1.17 -4.76
CA ASN A 177 16.66 -0.11 -5.75
C ASN A 177 16.36 1.27 -5.14
N LEU A 178 17.40 1.95 -4.65
CA LEU A 178 17.28 3.26 -4.01
C LEU A 178 16.65 4.31 -4.94
N LYS A 179 17.05 4.35 -6.22
CA LYS A 179 16.51 5.32 -7.19
C LYS A 179 15.01 5.15 -7.36
N LYS A 180 14.54 3.90 -7.56
CA LYS A 180 13.11 3.61 -7.70
C LYS A 180 12.33 3.85 -6.41
N THR A 181 12.93 3.60 -5.27
CA THR A 181 12.32 3.92 -3.98
C THR A 181 12.06 5.42 -3.85
N ILE A 182 13.06 6.26 -4.13
CA ILE A 182 12.92 7.72 -4.11
C ILE A 182 11.84 8.19 -5.11
N GLU A 183 11.87 7.68 -6.35
CA GLU A 183 10.88 8.02 -7.38
C GLU A 183 9.44 7.71 -6.93
N VAL A 184 9.24 6.58 -6.27
CA VAL A 184 7.92 6.18 -5.78
C VAL A 184 7.47 7.03 -4.59
N ILE A 185 8.36 7.30 -3.63
CA ILE A 185 8.05 8.18 -2.49
C ILE A 185 7.69 9.58 -2.98
N MET A 186 8.43 10.13 -3.96
CA MET A 186 8.08 11.42 -4.58
C MET A 186 6.67 11.43 -5.17
N LYS A 187 6.28 10.37 -5.89
CA LYS A 187 4.93 10.28 -6.46
C LYS A 187 3.84 10.23 -5.38
N ILE A 188 4.10 9.52 -4.27
CA ILE A 188 3.18 9.48 -3.14
C ILE A 188 3.05 10.85 -2.48
N SER A 189 4.16 11.58 -2.33
CA SER A 189 4.15 12.95 -1.80
C SER A 189 3.38 13.90 -2.71
N SER A 190 3.65 13.88 -4.02
CA SER A 190 2.93 14.72 -5.00
C SER A 190 1.43 14.43 -5.04
N LEU A 191 1.01 13.16 -4.87
CA LEU A 191 -0.40 12.81 -4.78
C LEU A 191 -1.11 13.58 -3.66
N ILE A 192 -0.46 13.70 -2.49
CA ILE A 192 -1.01 14.43 -1.34
C ILE A 192 -0.99 15.93 -1.61
N GLU A 193 0.13 16.48 -2.09
CA GLU A 193 0.30 17.92 -2.34
C GLU A 193 -0.71 18.42 -3.37
N GLU A 194 -1.03 17.62 -4.40
CA GLU A 194 -2.01 17.96 -5.43
C GLU A 194 -3.47 17.80 -4.96
N ASN A 195 -3.70 17.09 -3.83
CA ASN A 195 -5.03 16.75 -3.33
C ASN A 195 -5.19 17.01 -1.83
N ASP A 196 -4.53 18.02 -1.31
CA ASP A 196 -4.42 18.37 0.10
C ASP A 196 -5.75 18.52 0.84
N LYS A 197 -6.82 18.88 0.10
CA LYS A 197 -8.19 19.02 0.63
C LYS A 197 -8.90 17.69 0.82
N ASN A 198 -8.43 16.64 0.15
CA ASN A 198 -9.12 15.36 0.05
C ASN A 198 -8.52 14.29 0.95
N PHE A 199 -7.25 14.47 1.34
CA PHE A 199 -6.54 13.49 2.17
C PHE A 199 -6.15 14.12 3.52
N GLU A 200 -6.32 13.35 4.59
CA GLU A 200 -5.77 13.65 5.91
C GLU A 200 -4.57 12.75 6.21
N GLU A 201 -4.61 11.53 5.72
CA GLU A 201 -3.61 10.51 6.02
C GLU A 201 -3.51 9.50 4.87
N ILE A 202 -2.30 9.09 4.57
CA ILE A 202 -2.00 7.92 3.73
C ILE A 202 -0.97 7.06 4.46
N GLU A 203 -1.23 5.77 4.59
CA GLU A 203 -0.25 4.79 5.02
C GLU A 203 -0.09 3.70 3.95
N ILE A 204 1.14 3.44 3.55
CA ILE A 204 1.53 2.34 2.67
C ILE A 204 2.46 1.43 3.46
N ASN A 205 1.94 0.29 3.88
CA ASN A 205 2.70 -0.72 4.63
C ASN A 205 2.32 -2.12 4.13
N PRO A 206 3.23 -2.77 3.36
CA PRO A 206 4.54 -2.30 2.96
C PRO A 206 4.60 -1.57 1.60
N LEU A 207 5.59 -0.70 1.44
CA LEU A 207 6.21 -0.42 0.15
C LEU A 207 7.29 -1.49 -0.08
N ILE A 208 7.04 -2.42 -0.99
CA ILE A 208 7.93 -3.54 -1.30
C ILE A 208 9.00 -3.09 -2.28
N ILE A 209 10.27 -3.22 -1.89
CA ILE A 209 11.41 -2.83 -2.71
C ILE A 209 12.14 -4.07 -3.21
N THR A 210 12.39 -4.10 -4.50
CA THR A 210 13.10 -5.16 -5.21
C THR A 210 14.38 -4.58 -5.84
N PRO A 211 15.27 -5.41 -6.41
CA PRO A 211 16.40 -4.91 -7.18
C PRO A 211 16.01 -4.06 -8.40
N LYS A 212 14.81 -4.25 -8.91
CA LYS A 212 14.35 -3.60 -10.15
C LYS A 212 13.40 -2.43 -9.92
N ASN A 213 12.56 -2.48 -8.88
CA ASN A 213 11.50 -1.49 -8.68
C ASN A 213 11.06 -1.42 -7.21
N ALA A 214 10.14 -0.48 -6.92
CA ALA A 214 9.41 -0.40 -5.67
C ALA A 214 7.91 -0.44 -5.97
N TYR A 215 7.14 -1.20 -5.17
CA TYR A 215 5.71 -1.42 -5.38
C TYR A 215 4.94 -1.13 -4.11
N ALA A 216 3.92 -0.31 -4.21
CA ALA A 216 2.97 -0.15 -3.11
C ALA A 216 2.06 -1.39 -3.05
N ALA A 217 2.21 -2.19 -2.01
CA ALA A 217 1.38 -3.36 -1.73
C ALA A 217 0.63 -3.13 -0.40
N PRO A 218 -0.21 -2.10 -0.33
CA PRO A 218 -0.68 -1.58 0.93
C PRO A 218 -1.62 -2.55 1.64
N ARG A 219 -1.47 -2.60 2.96
CA ARG A 219 -2.61 -2.52 3.86
C ARG A 219 -2.92 -1.02 3.95
N LEU A 220 -3.62 -0.46 2.98
CA LEU A 220 -3.76 0.97 2.91
C LEU A 220 -4.88 1.42 3.83
N GLN A 221 -4.55 2.32 4.74
CA GLN A 221 -5.50 3.20 5.38
C GLN A 221 -5.28 4.58 4.76
N ALA A 222 -6.20 5.03 3.91
CA ALA A 222 -6.25 6.42 3.49
C ALA A 222 -7.50 7.02 4.11
N ARG A 223 -7.33 8.10 4.85
CA ARG A 223 -8.43 8.87 5.40
C ARG A 223 -8.75 9.97 4.39
N VAL A 224 -9.91 9.87 3.75
CA VAL A 224 -10.36 10.80 2.71
C VAL A 224 -11.63 11.51 3.12
N GLU A 225 -11.80 12.75 2.69
CA GLU A 225 -13.09 13.42 2.73
C GLU A 225 -14.10 12.73 1.80
N ALA A 226 -15.37 12.68 2.23
CA ALA A 226 -16.45 11.96 1.53
C ALA A 226 -16.66 12.38 0.05
N THR A 227 -16.17 13.54 -0.35
CA THR A 227 -16.31 14.11 -1.70
C THR A 227 -15.56 13.32 -2.79
N LEU A 228 -14.47 12.64 -2.47
CA LEU A 228 -13.71 11.83 -3.45
C LEU A 228 -14.45 10.54 -3.85
N TYR A 229 -15.33 10.05 -3.00
CA TYR A 229 -16.03 8.79 -3.23
C TYR A 229 -17.10 8.89 -4.33
N SER A 230 -17.71 10.07 -4.49
CA SER A 230 -18.76 10.30 -5.50
C SER A 230 -18.22 10.53 -6.92
N ALA A 231 -16.97 10.97 -7.06
CA ALA A 231 -16.38 11.26 -8.36
C ALA A 231 -15.84 10.03 -9.10
N ASN A 232 -15.57 8.92 -8.40
CA ASN A 232 -15.03 7.68 -8.97
C ASN A 232 -16.07 6.55 -9.12
N ALA A 233 -17.35 6.81 -8.80
CA ALA A 233 -18.45 5.86 -8.93
C ALA A 233 -19.23 6.00 -10.26
N ARG A 234 -18.68 6.77 -11.21
CA ARG A 234 -19.27 6.91 -12.57
C ARG A 234 -18.34 6.36 -13.62
#